data_4c67a29c3104513fd628cfcd27402e49
#
_entry.id   4c67a29c3104513fd628cfcd27402e49
#
_cell.length_a   1.000
_cell.length_b   1.000
_cell.length_c   1.000
_cell.angle_alpha   90.00
_cell.angle_beta   90.00
_cell.angle_gamma   90.00
#
_symmetry.space_group_name_H-M   'P 1'
#
loop_
_entity.id
_entity.type
_entity.pdbx_description
1 polymer ?
#
loop_
_entity_poly.entity_id
_entity_poly.type
_entity_poly.pdbx_seq_one_letter_code
_entity_poly.pdbx_strand_id
1 'polypeptide(L)'
;MTYAVAILNYNGSILLRKFISKVVKNCSDAVIYLIDNNSTDSSVEFINKNYPDIIIIKLDNNYGYAKGYNEAVKYIDEDVIIFLNNDAVFLDSDSFSTIKKTFESNEMISIAQPRILDYNNQDKYEYAGASGGYLDFLGYPFCRGRILGNIEKSDKYNTTREIFWASGSCFIRRKIIFKLLNGFDEDFFCHIE
;
A
#
# COMPACT_ATOMS: atom_id res chain seq x y z
N MET A 1 12.98 -10.20 10.69
CA MET A 1 12.38 -9.77 9.41
C MET A 1 12.27 -8.27 9.42
N THR A 2 12.73 -7.59 8.37
CA THR A 2 12.71 -6.14 8.23
C THR A 2 11.54 -5.69 7.35
N TYR A 3 11.04 -4.48 7.60
CA TYR A 3 9.82 -3.97 6.95
C TYR A 3 10.06 -2.58 6.36
N ALA A 4 9.64 -2.39 5.11
CA ALA A 4 9.58 -1.10 4.45
C ALA A 4 8.12 -0.66 4.25
N VAL A 5 7.85 0.64 4.39
CA VAL A 5 6.64 1.29 3.86
C VAL A 5 7.06 2.11 2.66
N ALA A 6 6.61 1.71 1.48
CA ALA A 6 6.92 2.33 0.20
C ALA A 6 5.72 3.14 -0.28
N ILE A 7 5.87 4.46 -0.34
CA ILE A 7 4.82 5.41 -0.72
C ILE A 7 5.18 6.01 -2.07
N LEU A 8 4.41 5.67 -3.11
CA LEU A 8 4.57 6.27 -4.43
C LEU A 8 3.88 7.64 -4.46
N ASN A 9 4.59 8.66 -4.94
CA ASN A 9 4.11 10.03 -4.97
C ASN A 9 4.39 10.70 -6.31
N TYR A 10 3.37 11.33 -6.86
CA TYR A 10 3.47 12.24 -7.99
C TYR A 10 2.63 13.47 -7.75
N ASN A 11 3.27 14.63 -7.56
CA ASN A 11 2.61 15.91 -7.28
C ASN A 11 1.60 15.86 -6.13
N GLY A 12 1.91 15.09 -5.06
CA GLY A 12 1.00 14.81 -3.96
C GLY A 12 1.26 15.62 -2.68
N SER A 13 1.84 16.82 -2.76
CA SER A 13 2.21 17.64 -1.61
C SER A 13 1.06 17.83 -0.60
N ILE A 14 -0.18 18.03 -1.08
CA ILE A 14 -1.36 18.20 -0.22
C ILE A 14 -1.67 16.92 0.55
N LEU A 15 -1.61 15.77 -0.11
CA LEU A 15 -1.87 14.46 0.50
C LEU A 15 -0.79 14.10 1.51
N LEU A 16 0.47 14.28 1.16
CA LEU A 16 1.58 14.04 2.08
C LEU A 16 1.48 14.91 3.34
N ARG A 17 1.16 16.19 3.21
CA ARG A 17 0.94 17.07 4.38
C ARG A 17 -0.19 16.59 5.29
N LYS A 18 -1.22 15.97 4.73
CA LYS A 18 -2.37 15.46 5.47
C LYS A 18 -2.09 14.12 6.14
N PHE A 19 -1.35 13.22 5.50
CA PHE A 19 -1.32 11.81 5.87
C PHE A 19 0.00 11.30 6.43
N ILE A 20 1.16 11.85 5.99
CA ILE A 20 2.47 11.28 6.29
C ILE A 20 2.78 11.19 7.79
N SER A 21 2.35 12.15 8.60
CA SER A 21 2.58 12.15 10.05
C SER A 21 1.98 10.93 10.74
N LYS A 22 0.82 10.45 10.26
CA LYS A 22 0.18 9.24 10.78
C LYS A 22 0.92 7.99 10.36
N VAL A 23 1.44 7.94 9.13
CA VAL A 23 2.25 6.82 8.66
C VAL A 23 3.52 6.70 9.49
N VAL A 24 4.25 7.78 9.68
CA VAL A 24 5.48 7.82 10.51
C VAL A 24 5.19 7.37 11.94
N LYS A 25 4.11 7.88 12.53
CA LYS A 25 3.72 7.53 13.90
C LYS A 25 3.36 6.05 14.06
N ASN A 26 2.58 5.51 13.12
CA ASN A 26 1.97 4.19 13.27
C ASN A 26 2.84 3.05 12.72
N CYS A 27 3.91 3.37 11.97
CA CYS A 27 4.86 2.42 11.39
C CYS A 27 6.30 2.67 11.88
N SER A 28 6.49 3.00 13.16
CA SER A 28 7.78 3.42 13.73
C SER A 28 8.92 2.40 13.59
N ASP A 29 8.58 1.11 13.46
CA ASP A 29 9.55 0.01 13.31
C ASP A 29 9.85 -0.32 11.84
N ALA A 30 9.30 0.43 10.89
CA ALA A 30 9.55 0.25 9.46
C ALA A 30 10.45 1.35 8.92
N VAL A 31 11.25 1.04 7.91
CA VAL A 31 11.91 2.06 7.09
C VAL A 31 10.88 2.64 6.12
N ILE A 32 10.72 3.95 6.12
CA ILE A 32 9.75 4.62 5.26
C ILE A 32 10.46 5.19 4.04
N TYR A 33 9.97 4.83 2.87
CA TYR A 33 10.44 5.31 1.57
C TYR A 33 9.36 6.18 0.94
N LEU A 34 9.74 7.40 0.53
CA LEU A 34 8.96 8.18 -0.42
C LEU A 34 9.56 7.96 -1.82
N ILE A 35 8.79 7.37 -2.69
CA ILE A 35 9.16 7.17 -4.10
C ILE A 35 8.62 8.37 -4.87
N ASP A 36 9.50 9.29 -5.19
CA ASP A 36 9.15 10.47 -5.97
C ASP A 36 9.16 10.16 -7.46
N ASN A 37 7.99 10.06 -8.04
CA ASN A 37 7.77 9.73 -9.45
C ASN A 37 7.92 10.96 -10.35
N ASN A 38 9.02 11.74 -10.14
CA ASN A 38 9.35 12.97 -10.84
C ASN A 38 8.36 14.12 -10.59
N SER A 39 8.05 14.38 -9.31
CA SER A 39 7.18 15.50 -8.93
C SER A 39 7.81 16.86 -9.22
N THR A 40 6.97 17.82 -9.59
CA THR A 40 7.33 19.23 -9.82
C THR A 40 6.79 20.17 -8.73
N ASP A 41 6.01 19.64 -7.79
CA ASP A 41 5.46 20.37 -6.65
C ASP A 41 6.42 20.40 -5.45
N SER A 42 5.96 20.91 -4.30
CA SER A 42 6.76 20.98 -3.07
C SER A 42 6.81 19.67 -2.26
N SER A 43 6.42 18.53 -2.82
CA SER A 43 6.37 17.23 -2.11
C SER A 43 7.69 16.86 -1.47
N VAL A 44 8.74 16.82 -2.29
CA VAL A 44 10.09 16.42 -1.89
C VAL A 44 10.69 17.39 -0.88
N GLU A 45 10.55 18.71 -1.12
CA GLU A 45 11.02 19.73 -0.19
C GLU A 45 10.35 19.61 1.17
N PHE A 46 9.04 19.40 1.20
CA PHE A 46 8.27 19.23 2.42
C PHE A 46 8.75 18.02 3.23
N ILE A 47 8.98 16.87 2.60
CA ILE A 47 9.45 15.66 3.27
C ILE A 47 10.86 15.86 3.80
N ASN A 48 11.81 16.34 2.99
CA ASN A 48 13.18 16.59 3.42
C ASN A 48 13.27 17.51 4.64
N LYS A 49 12.41 18.54 4.68
CA LYS A 49 12.41 19.52 5.78
C LYS A 49 11.81 19.00 7.08
N ASN A 50 10.72 18.21 7.00
CA ASN A 50 9.90 17.87 8.16
C ASN A 50 10.06 16.41 8.63
N TYR A 51 10.56 15.53 7.77
CA TYR A 51 10.71 14.09 8.00
C TYR A 51 12.06 13.59 7.45
N PRO A 52 13.19 14.04 8.00
CA PRO A 52 14.52 13.74 7.45
C PRO A 52 14.89 12.26 7.50
N ASP A 53 14.20 11.46 8.31
CA ASP A 53 14.42 10.01 8.40
C ASP A 53 13.73 9.22 7.28
N ILE A 54 12.86 9.86 6.49
CA ILE A 54 12.25 9.23 5.32
C ILE A 54 13.26 9.20 4.18
N ILE A 55 13.50 8.01 3.66
CA ILE A 55 14.39 7.82 2.50
C ILE A 55 13.64 8.19 1.22
N ILE A 56 14.18 9.13 0.45
CA ILE A 56 13.58 9.55 -0.82
C ILE A 56 14.27 8.84 -1.98
N ILE A 57 13.51 8.07 -2.74
CA ILE A 57 13.92 7.48 -4.01
C ILE A 57 13.35 8.36 -5.12
N LYS A 58 14.22 9.09 -5.83
CA LYS A 58 13.81 9.94 -6.95
C LYS A 58 13.92 9.19 -8.27
N LEU A 59 12.80 9.12 -8.98
CA LEU A 59 12.75 8.61 -10.36
C LEU A 59 12.93 9.77 -11.35
N ASP A 60 13.47 9.48 -12.51
CA ASP A 60 13.78 10.49 -13.54
C ASP A 60 12.58 10.84 -14.43
N ASN A 61 11.50 10.03 -14.37
CA ASN A 61 10.25 10.25 -15.07
C ASN A 61 9.04 9.84 -14.21
N ASN A 62 7.84 10.30 -14.57
CA ASN A 62 6.62 9.72 -14.06
C ASN A 62 6.34 8.41 -14.80
N TYR A 63 6.69 7.30 -14.18
CA TYR A 63 6.51 5.95 -14.70
C TYR A 63 5.14 5.32 -14.42
N GLY A 64 4.23 6.06 -13.78
CA GLY A 64 2.96 5.51 -13.30
C GLY A 64 3.15 4.63 -12.07
N TYR A 65 2.17 3.77 -11.80
CA TYR A 65 2.15 2.94 -10.60
C TYR A 65 3.07 1.71 -10.73
N ALA A 66 2.81 0.86 -11.72
CA ALA A 66 3.51 -0.41 -11.88
C ALA A 66 5.01 -0.25 -12.04
N LYS A 67 5.44 0.48 -13.06
CA LYS A 67 6.85 0.72 -13.34
C LYS A 67 7.52 1.58 -12.25
N GLY A 68 6.80 2.54 -11.66
CA GLY A 68 7.31 3.36 -10.57
C GLY A 68 7.76 2.51 -9.38
N TYR A 69 6.93 1.55 -8.97
CA TYR A 69 7.31 0.61 -7.90
C TYR A 69 8.38 -0.39 -8.35
N ASN A 70 8.34 -0.91 -9.57
CA ASN A 70 9.36 -1.82 -10.08
C ASN A 70 10.76 -1.19 -10.03
N GLU A 71 10.88 0.06 -10.44
CA GLU A 71 12.14 0.80 -10.37
C GLU A 71 12.58 1.04 -8.92
N ALA A 72 11.65 1.45 -8.05
CA ALA A 72 11.97 1.79 -6.67
C ALA A 72 12.37 0.58 -5.80
N VAL A 73 11.74 -0.58 -5.99
CA VAL A 73 12.03 -1.80 -5.21
C VAL A 73 13.49 -2.26 -5.36
N LYS A 74 14.18 -1.83 -6.40
CA LYS A 74 15.64 -2.09 -6.58
C LYS A 74 16.50 -1.47 -5.47
N TYR A 75 16.02 -0.39 -4.84
CA TYR A 75 16.70 0.39 -3.80
C TYR A 75 16.14 0.14 -2.39
N ILE A 76 15.16 -0.74 -2.23
CA ILE A 76 14.58 -1.11 -0.93
C ILE A 76 15.26 -2.40 -0.47
N ASP A 77 15.82 -2.41 0.74
CA ASP A 77 16.59 -3.57 1.25
C ASP A 77 15.79 -4.51 2.12
N GLU A 78 14.66 -4.07 2.66
CA GLU A 78 13.83 -4.81 3.61
C GLU A 78 13.21 -6.08 3.00
N ASP A 79 12.91 -7.05 3.89
CA ASP A 79 12.37 -8.37 3.53
C ASP A 79 10.91 -8.30 3.06
N VAL A 80 10.13 -7.40 3.68
CA VAL A 80 8.70 -7.23 3.42
C VAL A 80 8.42 -5.78 3.08
N ILE A 81 7.73 -5.55 1.99
CA ILE A 81 7.38 -4.23 1.50
C ILE A 81 5.86 -4.04 1.64
N ILE A 82 5.48 -2.94 2.26
CA ILE A 82 4.13 -2.43 2.33
C ILE A 82 4.01 -1.35 1.26
N PHE A 83 3.31 -1.67 0.18
CA PHE A 83 2.97 -0.72 -0.87
C PHE A 83 1.77 0.10 -0.39
N LEU A 84 1.95 1.39 -0.23
CA LEU A 84 0.95 2.28 0.37
C LEU A 84 0.74 3.51 -0.51
N ASN A 85 -0.49 3.79 -0.86
CA ASN A 85 -0.82 5.03 -1.54
C ASN A 85 -0.56 6.24 -0.62
N ASN A 86 -0.27 7.41 -1.23
CA ASN A 86 -0.01 8.65 -0.50
C ASN A 86 -1.25 9.29 0.15
N ASP A 87 -2.43 8.73 -0.08
CA ASP A 87 -3.72 9.10 0.54
C ASP A 87 -4.24 8.04 1.54
N ALA A 88 -3.45 7.00 1.83
CA ALA A 88 -3.77 5.95 2.77
C ALA A 88 -2.94 6.03 4.06
N VAL A 89 -3.50 5.56 5.17
CA VAL A 89 -2.83 5.55 6.48
C VAL A 89 -3.23 4.34 7.29
N PHE A 90 -2.35 3.89 8.18
CA PHE A 90 -2.71 2.96 9.24
C PHE A 90 -3.50 3.68 10.33
N LEU A 91 -4.58 3.07 10.81
CA LEU A 91 -5.42 3.66 11.86
C LEU A 91 -4.64 3.87 13.16
N ASP A 92 -3.82 2.88 13.52
CA ASP A 92 -3.05 2.79 14.74
C ASP A 92 -1.78 1.93 14.56
N SER A 93 -0.96 1.85 15.58
CA SER A 93 0.24 1.00 15.61
C SER A 93 -0.08 -0.50 15.67
N ASP A 94 -1.26 -0.88 16.19
CA ASP A 94 -1.66 -2.28 16.29
C ASP A 94 -1.93 -2.89 14.91
N SER A 95 -2.40 -2.07 13.97
CA SER A 95 -2.57 -2.45 12.56
C SER A 95 -1.23 -2.90 11.95
N PHE A 96 -0.16 -2.13 12.13
CA PHE A 96 1.18 -2.49 11.67
C PHE A 96 1.75 -3.69 12.43
N SER A 97 1.58 -3.75 13.75
CA SER A 97 2.00 -4.90 14.57
C SER A 97 1.30 -6.19 14.14
N THR A 98 0.04 -6.13 13.73
CA THR A 98 -0.71 -7.28 13.20
C THR A 98 -0.10 -7.78 11.88
N ILE A 99 0.28 -6.88 10.99
CA ILE A 99 0.98 -7.23 9.74
C ILE A 99 2.28 -7.97 10.05
N LYS A 100 3.12 -7.44 10.96
CA LYS A 100 4.37 -8.08 11.37
C LYS A 100 4.12 -9.50 11.87
N LYS A 101 3.23 -9.67 12.85
CA LYS A 101 2.87 -10.99 13.40
C LYS A 101 2.39 -11.96 12.32
N THR A 102 1.60 -11.48 11.36
CA THR A 102 1.07 -12.31 10.28
C THR A 102 2.18 -12.87 9.40
N PHE A 103 3.13 -12.04 8.98
CA PHE A 103 4.24 -12.47 8.12
C PHE A 103 5.30 -13.28 8.89
N GLU A 104 5.50 -13.00 10.16
CA GLU A 104 6.46 -13.73 11.02
C GLU A 104 5.94 -15.11 11.44
N SER A 105 4.63 -15.26 11.61
CA SER A 105 4.01 -16.53 12.03
C SER A 105 3.83 -17.55 10.90
N ASN A 106 3.85 -17.12 9.64
CA ASN A 106 3.59 -18.01 8.51
C ASN A 106 4.40 -17.59 7.26
N GLU A 107 5.43 -18.39 6.96
CA GLU A 107 6.29 -18.17 5.80
C GLU A 107 5.60 -18.38 4.45
N MET A 108 4.49 -19.11 4.42
CA MET A 108 3.69 -19.34 3.20
C MET A 108 2.91 -18.12 2.74
N ILE A 109 2.72 -17.14 3.62
CA ILE A 109 2.07 -15.88 3.26
C ILE A 109 3.03 -15.05 2.41
N SER A 110 2.72 -14.95 1.14
CA SER A 110 3.51 -14.20 0.15
C SER A 110 3.00 -12.78 -0.05
N ILE A 111 1.68 -12.59 0.05
CA ILE A 111 1.00 -11.31 -0.10
C ILE A 111 -0.18 -11.24 0.89
N ALA A 112 -0.46 -10.05 1.40
CA ALA A 112 -1.61 -9.77 2.23
C ALA A 112 -2.18 -8.38 1.93
N GLN A 113 -3.46 -8.20 2.22
CA GLN A 113 -4.14 -6.92 2.18
C GLN A 113 -4.87 -6.69 3.51
N PRO A 114 -4.68 -5.53 4.17
CA PRO A 114 -5.51 -5.17 5.31
C PRO A 114 -6.92 -4.80 4.84
N ARG A 115 -7.86 -4.73 5.77
CA ARG A 115 -9.16 -4.10 5.50
C ARG A 115 -8.94 -2.60 5.23
N ILE A 116 -9.51 -2.11 4.14
CA ILE A 116 -9.41 -0.71 3.75
C ILE A 116 -10.74 -0.02 4.05
N LEU A 117 -10.70 0.94 4.96
CA LEU A 117 -11.87 1.66 5.44
C LEU A 117 -11.91 3.08 4.84
N ASP A 118 -13.11 3.62 4.70
CA ASP A 118 -13.27 5.02 4.33
C ASP A 118 -12.67 5.93 5.41
N TYR A 119 -11.79 6.84 5.01
CA TYR A 119 -11.08 7.71 5.94
C TYR A 119 -12.00 8.61 6.76
N ASN A 120 -13.11 9.08 6.16
CA ASN A 120 -14.06 9.99 6.80
C ASN A 120 -15.15 9.25 7.57
N ASN A 121 -15.39 7.96 7.25
CA ASN A 121 -16.41 7.14 7.90
C ASN A 121 -15.91 5.69 8.08
N GLN A 122 -15.18 5.46 9.16
CA GLN A 122 -14.55 4.16 9.46
C GLN A 122 -15.54 3.01 9.71
N ASP A 123 -16.83 3.30 9.85
CA ASP A 123 -17.87 2.27 9.89
C ASP A 123 -18.17 1.67 8.51
N LYS A 124 -17.55 2.18 7.46
CA LYS A 124 -17.72 1.72 6.08
C LYS A 124 -16.39 1.30 5.45
N TYR A 125 -16.50 0.35 4.53
CA TYR A 125 -15.37 0.00 3.67
C TYR A 125 -15.14 1.07 2.60
N GLU A 126 -13.88 1.23 2.23
CA GLU A 126 -13.47 2.05 1.10
C GLU A 126 -13.92 1.40 -0.23
N TYR A 127 -13.93 2.19 -1.31
CA TYR A 127 -14.45 1.79 -2.62
C TYR A 127 -13.69 0.63 -3.26
N ALA A 128 -12.38 0.71 -3.35
CA ALA A 128 -11.57 -0.21 -4.11
C ALA A 128 -10.75 -1.14 -3.20
N GLY A 129 -11.18 -2.38 -3.10
CA GLY A 129 -10.45 -3.40 -2.35
C GLY A 129 -11.06 -3.78 -1.01
N ALA A 130 -11.77 -2.88 -0.34
CA ALA A 130 -12.53 -3.14 0.87
C ALA A 130 -11.89 -4.18 1.84
N SER A 131 -12.39 -5.41 1.89
CA SER A 131 -11.87 -6.51 2.72
C SER A 131 -11.34 -7.68 1.87
N GLY A 132 -10.73 -7.37 0.71
CA GLY A 132 -10.13 -8.34 -0.21
C GLY A 132 -10.96 -8.61 -1.46
N GLY A 133 -10.27 -8.92 -2.54
CA GLY A 133 -10.84 -9.12 -3.86
C GLY A 133 -11.01 -10.57 -4.25
N TYR A 134 -12.02 -10.84 -5.06
CA TYR A 134 -12.37 -12.15 -5.58
C TYR A 134 -12.71 -12.05 -7.07
N LEU A 135 -12.77 -13.19 -7.75
CA LEU A 135 -13.37 -13.34 -9.07
C LEU A 135 -14.59 -14.26 -8.98
N ASP A 136 -15.62 -13.97 -9.74
CA ASP A 136 -16.71 -14.93 -9.95
C ASP A 136 -16.32 -15.96 -11.03
N PHE A 137 -17.22 -16.92 -11.29
CA PHE A 137 -16.98 -18.00 -12.24
C PHE A 137 -16.90 -17.51 -13.72
N LEU A 138 -17.32 -16.28 -14.01
CA LEU A 138 -17.19 -15.63 -15.32
C LEU A 138 -15.93 -14.74 -15.41
N GLY A 139 -15.16 -14.63 -14.33
CA GLY A 139 -13.96 -13.79 -14.26
C GLY A 139 -14.23 -12.32 -13.91
N TYR A 140 -15.44 -11.97 -13.46
CA TYR A 140 -15.72 -10.61 -13.02
C TYR A 140 -15.16 -10.35 -11.61
N PRO A 141 -14.38 -9.28 -11.41
CA PRO A 141 -13.84 -8.94 -10.11
C PRO A 141 -14.91 -8.35 -9.19
N PHE A 142 -14.87 -8.72 -7.92
CA PHE A 142 -15.70 -8.14 -6.86
C PHE A 142 -14.95 -8.11 -5.53
N CYS A 143 -15.41 -7.29 -4.59
CA CYS A 143 -14.79 -7.13 -3.27
C CYS A 143 -15.71 -7.63 -2.17
N ARG A 144 -15.12 -8.25 -1.15
CA ARG A 144 -15.80 -8.50 0.12
C ARG A 144 -15.94 -7.19 0.89
N GLY A 145 -17.15 -6.83 1.29
CA GLY A 145 -17.48 -5.57 1.97
C GLY A 145 -18.09 -4.52 1.05
N ARG A 146 -18.07 -4.76 -0.27
CA ARG A 146 -18.74 -3.89 -1.23
C ARG A 146 -19.18 -4.68 -2.46
N ILE A 147 -20.44 -4.63 -2.77
CA ILE A 147 -21.03 -5.23 -3.99
C ILE A 147 -21.78 -4.12 -4.72
N LEU A 148 -21.24 -3.70 -5.88
CA LEU A 148 -21.75 -2.56 -6.66
C LEU A 148 -21.86 -1.29 -5.80
N GLY A 149 -23.06 -0.70 -5.71
CA GLY A 149 -23.34 0.48 -4.88
C GLY A 149 -23.58 0.19 -3.39
N ASN A 150 -23.67 -1.07 -2.99
CA ASN A 150 -23.92 -1.46 -1.61
C ASN A 150 -22.61 -1.59 -0.83
N ILE A 151 -22.39 -0.70 0.14
CA ILE A 151 -21.26 -0.73 1.04
C ILE A 151 -21.72 -1.38 2.34
N GLU A 152 -21.02 -2.45 2.73
CA GLU A 152 -21.30 -3.15 3.98
C GLU A 152 -20.61 -2.46 5.16
N LYS A 153 -21.07 -2.74 6.38
CA LYS A 153 -20.42 -2.23 7.59
C LYS A 153 -19.07 -2.87 7.82
N SER A 154 -18.13 -2.11 8.33
CA SER A 154 -16.74 -2.53 8.54
C SER A 154 -16.56 -3.65 9.57
N ASP A 155 -17.53 -3.87 10.45
CA ASP A 155 -17.52 -4.94 11.46
C ASP A 155 -17.89 -6.33 10.93
N LYS A 156 -18.39 -6.41 9.68
CA LYS A 156 -18.93 -7.66 9.12
C LYS A 156 -17.85 -8.72 8.84
N TYR A 157 -16.62 -8.32 8.50
CA TYR A 157 -15.56 -9.24 8.10
C TYR A 157 -14.33 -9.14 9.01
N ASN A 158 -14.39 -9.83 10.15
CA ASN A 158 -13.32 -9.82 11.17
C ASN A 158 -12.37 -11.02 11.10
N THR A 159 -12.53 -11.90 10.10
CA THR A 159 -11.70 -13.09 9.94
C THR A 159 -10.79 -12.98 8.73
N THR A 160 -9.52 -13.35 8.91
CA THR A 160 -8.56 -13.49 7.81
C THR A 160 -9.01 -14.59 6.86
N ARG A 161 -8.90 -14.36 5.57
CA ARG A 161 -9.23 -15.31 4.50
C ARG A 161 -8.27 -15.16 3.32
N GLU A 162 -8.15 -16.20 2.54
CA GLU A 162 -7.53 -16.13 1.23
C GLU A 162 -8.36 -15.23 0.29
N ILE A 163 -7.66 -14.46 -0.53
CA ILE A 163 -8.23 -13.52 -1.50
C ILE A 163 -7.59 -13.79 -2.86
N PHE A 164 -8.28 -13.44 -3.93
CA PHE A 164 -7.76 -13.62 -5.29
C PHE A 164 -6.88 -12.45 -5.74
N TRP A 165 -7.24 -11.22 -5.38
CA TRP A 165 -6.48 -10.03 -5.70
C TRP A 165 -6.45 -9.05 -4.51
N ALA A 166 -5.40 -8.23 -4.45
CA ALA A 166 -5.21 -7.20 -3.45
C ALA A 166 -5.28 -5.80 -4.09
N SER A 167 -5.80 -4.83 -3.34
CA SER A 167 -5.90 -3.44 -3.78
C SER A 167 -4.53 -2.74 -3.76
N GLY A 168 -4.25 -1.99 -4.80
CA GLY A 168 -3.08 -1.10 -4.87
C GLY A 168 -3.05 0.00 -3.81
N SER A 169 -4.19 0.33 -3.16
CA SER A 169 -4.22 1.34 -2.08
C SER A 169 -3.35 0.95 -0.88
N CYS A 170 -3.35 -0.32 -0.51
CA CYS A 170 -2.46 -0.89 0.50
C CYS A 170 -2.38 -2.40 0.38
N PHE A 171 -1.22 -2.93 0.07
CA PHE A 171 -0.95 -4.35 0.19
C PHE A 171 0.49 -4.62 0.63
N ILE A 172 0.72 -5.79 1.17
CA ILE A 172 1.98 -6.18 1.79
C ILE A 172 2.52 -7.38 1.03
N ARG A 173 3.80 -7.38 0.71
CA ARG A 173 4.42 -8.47 -0.03
C ARG A 173 5.85 -8.76 0.43
N ARG A 174 6.25 -10.03 0.40
CA ARG A 174 7.66 -10.42 0.53
C ARG A 174 8.44 -9.96 -0.69
N LYS A 175 9.55 -9.22 -0.46
CA LYS A 175 10.39 -8.71 -1.56
C LYS A 175 10.91 -9.82 -2.47
N ILE A 176 11.29 -10.97 -1.90
CA ILE A 176 11.79 -12.10 -2.68
C ILE A 176 10.74 -12.59 -3.70
N ILE A 177 9.46 -12.64 -3.31
CA ILE A 177 8.37 -13.05 -4.19
C ILE A 177 8.09 -11.98 -5.25
N PHE A 178 8.17 -10.69 -4.87
CA PHE A 178 8.03 -9.60 -5.84
C PHE A 178 9.08 -9.71 -6.95
N LYS A 179 10.34 -9.93 -6.58
CA LYS A 179 11.44 -10.11 -7.54
C LYS A 179 11.29 -11.38 -8.39
N LEU A 180 10.89 -12.50 -7.78
CA LEU A 180 10.70 -13.78 -8.47
C LEU A 180 9.62 -13.70 -9.57
N LEU A 181 8.60 -12.88 -9.36
CA LEU A 181 7.51 -12.65 -10.31
C LEU A 181 7.78 -11.46 -11.26
N ASN A 182 9.00 -10.89 -11.25
CA ASN A 182 9.40 -9.73 -12.06
C ASN A 182 8.61 -8.45 -11.79
N GLY A 183 8.05 -8.30 -10.57
CA GLY A 183 7.31 -7.12 -10.16
C GLY A 183 5.89 -7.06 -10.69
N PHE A 184 5.45 -5.84 -11.00
CA PHE A 184 4.18 -5.55 -11.67
C PHE A 184 4.34 -5.61 -13.18
N ASP A 185 3.25 -5.82 -13.90
CA ASP A 185 3.20 -5.72 -15.35
C ASP A 185 3.27 -4.24 -15.77
N GLU A 186 4.34 -3.86 -16.48
CA GLU A 186 4.61 -2.47 -16.87
C GLU A 186 3.75 -1.97 -18.04
N ASP A 187 2.99 -2.85 -18.69
CA ASP A 187 2.00 -2.44 -19.69
C ASP A 187 0.84 -1.65 -19.05
N PHE A 188 0.65 -1.80 -17.72
CA PHE A 188 -0.29 -1.00 -16.94
C PHE A 188 0.40 0.24 -16.36
N PHE A 189 -0.02 1.42 -16.80
CA PHE A 189 0.48 2.67 -16.25
C PHE A 189 -0.15 2.98 -14.89
N CYS A 190 -1.46 2.80 -14.78
CA CYS A 190 -2.28 3.07 -13.60
C CYS A 190 -3.58 2.26 -13.71
N HIS A 191 -4.02 1.65 -12.63
CA HIS A 191 -5.17 0.77 -12.51
C HIS A 191 -4.97 -0.66 -13.06
N ILE A 192 -5.54 -1.63 -12.33
CA ILE A 192 -5.55 -3.08 -12.65
C ILE A 192 -4.12 -3.67 -12.78
N GLU A 193 -3.18 -3.17 -11.98
CA GLU A 193 -1.79 -3.65 -11.92
C GLU A 193 -1.66 -5.03 -11.25
#